data_8717909fad22a987dbf6986cf0d3112f
#
_entry.id   8717909fad22a987dbf6986cf0d3112f
#
_cell.length_a   1.000
_cell.length_b   1.000
_cell.length_c   1.000
_cell.angle_alpha   90.00
_cell.angle_beta   90.00
_cell.angle_gamma   90.00
#
_symmetry.space_group_name_H-M   'P 1'
#
loop_
_entity.id
_entity.type
_entity.pdbx_description
1 polymer ?
#
loop_
_entity_poly.entity_id
_entity_poly.type
_entity_poly.pdbx_seq_one_letter_code
_entity_poly.pdbx_strand_id
1 'polypeptide(L)'
;MATMTLDELVRQLRAAYKERLASVVLYGSAAGGDHIPDRSDYNVLVLLDAIGGAPLDAPSAEAASAVARAWREAGNPPPMTMSLEEWRRSSDIFPMEYADILERNRVLHGDPPFTGITVTLSDLRLQLEQQVMGKLLQLRQGALLAGTDAKRQSELVAASLSTMMVLFRAVLRLHGERPPADNVATATRVGALAGFDPAPFLRAVRHVRGEAKLSGTEAGAVLGGYVAAIEQLSRYLDQYTAP
;
A
#
# COMPACT_ATOMS: atom_id res chain seq x y z
N MET A 1 -15.21 20.98 -9.58
CA MET A 1 -15.12 21.07 -8.09
C MET A 1 -13.68 21.44 -7.74
N ALA A 2 -13.45 22.32 -6.76
CA ALA A 2 -12.09 22.66 -6.35
C ALA A 2 -11.44 21.43 -5.73
N THR A 3 -10.31 20.99 -6.29
CA THR A 3 -9.56 19.83 -5.79
C THR A 3 -8.84 20.28 -4.51
N MET A 4 -9.07 19.60 -3.39
CA MET A 4 -8.40 19.89 -2.12
C MET A 4 -6.89 19.64 -2.28
N THR A 5 -6.07 20.65 -2.04
CA THR A 5 -4.61 20.53 -2.10
C THR A 5 -4.02 20.01 -0.77
N LEU A 6 -2.75 19.59 -0.77
CA LEU A 6 -2.06 19.19 0.45
C LEU A 6 -1.97 20.35 1.47
N ASP A 7 -1.72 21.58 1.01
CA ASP A 7 -1.66 22.74 1.88
C ASP A 7 -3.02 23.06 2.51
N GLU A 8 -4.09 22.90 1.74
CA GLU A 8 -5.45 23.05 2.23
C GLU A 8 -5.81 21.96 3.25
N LEU A 9 -5.42 20.69 2.98
CA LEU A 9 -5.58 19.61 3.94
C LEU A 9 -4.88 19.93 5.28
N VAL A 10 -3.61 20.33 5.23
CA VAL A 10 -2.83 20.70 6.45
C VAL A 10 -3.50 21.84 7.19
N ARG A 11 -3.96 22.87 6.48
CA ARG A 11 -4.65 24.01 7.08
C ARG A 11 -5.92 23.58 7.83
N GLN A 12 -6.72 22.71 7.22
CA GLN A 12 -7.97 22.21 7.81
C GLN A 12 -7.71 21.27 8.98
N LEU A 13 -6.69 20.39 8.89
CA LEU A 13 -6.29 19.52 10.01
C LEU A 13 -5.82 20.35 11.22
N ARG A 14 -5.05 21.41 10.99
CA ARG A 14 -4.64 22.35 12.05
C ARG A 14 -5.84 23.03 12.71
N ALA A 15 -6.84 23.43 11.92
CA ALA A 15 -8.06 24.04 12.48
C ALA A 15 -8.89 23.03 13.29
N ALA A 16 -8.96 21.75 12.84
CA ALA A 16 -9.73 20.69 13.50
C ALA A 16 -9.08 20.20 14.79
N TYR A 17 -7.76 19.93 14.76
CA TYR A 17 -7.04 19.31 15.89
C TYR A 17 -6.30 20.33 16.78
N LYS A 18 -6.07 21.56 16.27
CA LYS A 18 -5.37 22.64 17.00
C LYS A 18 -4.01 22.18 17.54
N GLU A 19 -3.76 22.37 18.81
CA GLU A 19 -2.51 22.02 19.50
C GLU A 19 -2.28 20.52 19.66
N ARG A 20 -3.32 19.70 19.40
CA ARG A 20 -3.21 18.25 19.41
C ARG A 20 -2.58 17.69 18.13
N LEU A 21 -2.45 18.50 17.07
CA LEU A 21 -1.83 18.06 15.83
C LEU A 21 -0.31 18.09 15.98
N ALA A 22 0.30 16.92 16.21
CA ALA A 22 1.74 16.80 16.40
C ALA A 22 2.50 16.77 15.07
N SER A 23 2.03 15.97 14.09
CA SER A 23 2.70 15.88 12.79
C SER A 23 1.74 15.49 11.67
N VAL A 24 2.02 15.95 10.45
CA VAL A 24 1.38 15.50 9.21
C VAL A 24 2.47 15.11 8.22
N VAL A 25 2.41 13.88 7.73
CA VAL A 25 3.43 13.31 6.84
C VAL A 25 2.77 12.78 5.58
N LEU A 26 3.20 13.26 4.41
CA LEU A 26 2.93 12.63 3.12
C LEU A 26 3.87 11.45 2.92
N TYR A 27 3.36 10.30 2.46
CA TYR A 27 4.21 9.13 2.22
C TYR A 27 3.85 8.38 0.94
N GLY A 28 4.67 7.39 0.60
CA GLY A 28 4.48 6.55 -0.58
C GLY A 28 4.92 7.23 -1.88
N SER A 29 4.28 6.88 -3.01
CA SER A 29 4.69 7.33 -4.35
C SER A 29 4.71 8.85 -4.51
N ALA A 30 3.74 9.54 -3.92
CA ALA A 30 3.63 10.99 -3.99
C ALA A 30 4.76 11.74 -3.23
N ALA A 31 5.31 11.12 -2.18
CA ALA A 31 6.46 11.66 -1.46
C ALA A 31 7.79 11.35 -2.15
N GLY A 32 7.86 10.22 -2.87
CA GLY A 32 9.07 9.77 -3.58
C GLY A 32 9.32 10.44 -4.94
N GLY A 33 8.43 11.30 -5.41
CA GLY A 33 8.55 11.93 -6.74
C GLY A 33 7.95 11.10 -7.88
N ASP A 34 7.37 9.94 -7.59
CA ASP A 34 6.76 9.03 -8.56
C ASP A 34 5.25 9.29 -8.75
N HIS A 35 4.78 10.47 -8.32
CA HIS A 35 3.37 10.86 -8.42
C HIS A 35 2.95 11.06 -9.87
N ILE A 36 1.96 10.30 -10.31
CA ILE A 36 1.32 10.48 -11.61
C ILE A 36 0.00 11.21 -11.37
N PRO A 37 -0.16 12.47 -11.84
CA PRO A 37 -1.42 13.19 -11.74
C PRO A 37 -2.60 12.33 -12.26
N ASP A 38 -3.75 12.40 -11.59
CA ASP A 38 -4.98 11.66 -11.90
C ASP A 38 -4.91 10.12 -11.78
N ARG A 39 -3.75 9.56 -11.34
CA ARG A 39 -3.58 8.11 -11.15
C ARG A 39 -3.01 7.71 -9.79
N SER A 40 -2.37 8.63 -9.08
CA SER A 40 -1.75 8.36 -7.79
C SER A 40 -2.48 9.11 -6.69
N ASP A 41 -2.86 8.39 -5.64
CA ASP A 41 -3.46 8.95 -4.44
C ASP A 41 -2.39 9.58 -3.54
N TYR A 42 -2.78 10.56 -2.73
CA TYR A 42 -1.95 11.07 -1.66
C TYR A 42 -2.21 10.30 -0.37
N ASN A 43 -1.22 9.53 0.07
CA ASN A 43 -1.26 8.87 1.37
C ASN A 43 -0.71 9.81 2.44
N VAL A 44 -1.50 10.06 3.48
CA VAL A 44 -1.15 11.01 4.55
C VAL A 44 -1.27 10.33 5.90
N LEU A 45 -0.22 10.46 6.71
CA LEU A 45 -0.22 10.10 8.13
C LEU A 45 -0.44 11.36 8.96
N VAL A 46 -1.39 11.30 9.88
CA VAL A 46 -1.71 12.35 10.85
C VAL A 46 -1.42 11.81 12.25
N LEU A 47 -0.52 12.48 12.95
CA LEU A 47 -0.16 12.11 14.32
C LEU A 47 -0.67 13.16 15.30
N LEU A 48 -1.29 12.68 16.36
CA LEU A 48 -1.92 13.48 17.39
C LEU A 48 -1.24 13.26 18.74
N ASP A 49 -1.06 14.33 19.51
CA ASP A 49 -0.75 14.21 20.91
C ASP A 49 -2.00 13.71 21.67
N ALA A 50 -1.84 12.63 22.41
CA ALA A 50 -2.88 12.08 23.26
C ALA A 50 -2.96 12.90 24.58
N ILE A 51 -3.30 14.18 24.50
CA ILE A 51 -3.61 14.96 25.67
C ILE A 51 -5.02 14.58 26.14
N GLY A 52 -5.11 13.75 27.19
CA GLY A 52 -6.39 13.41 27.82
C GLY A 52 -7.11 12.17 27.30
N GLY A 53 -6.45 11.26 26.62
CA GLY A 53 -6.88 9.85 26.47
C GLY A 53 -7.47 9.41 25.14
N ALA A 54 -8.22 10.19 24.40
CA ALA A 54 -8.74 9.74 23.09
C ALA A 54 -8.22 10.61 21.95
N PRO A 55 -7.69 10.00 20.85
CA PRO A 55 -7.29 10.76 19.66
C PRO A 55 -8.47 11.48 19.00
N LEU A 56 -9.70 11.02 19.25
CA LEU A 56 -10.94 11.56 18.70
C LEU A 56 -11.94 11.87 19.82
N ASP A 57 -11.86 13.05 20.42
CA ASP A 57 -12.96 13.60 21.21
C ASP A 57 -14.07 14.13 20.27
N ALA A 58 -15.33 14.21 20.79
CA ALA A 58 -16.48 14.51 19.95
C ALA A 58 -16.40 15.81 19.13
N PRO A 59 -15.93 16.96 19.63
CA PRO A 59 -15.81 18.17 18.86
C PRO A 59 -14.72 18.10 17.75
N SER A 60 -13.59 17.47 18.04
CA SER A 60 -12.51 17.25 17.05
C SER A 60 -12.91 16.19 16.03
N ALA A 61 -13.69 15.18 16.44
CA ALA A 61 -14.16 14.12 15.56
C ALA A 61 -15.09 14.65 14.44
N GLU A 62 -15.98 15.57 14.75
CA GLU A 62 -16.89 16.17 13.75
C GLU A 62 -16.12 17.00 12.74
N ALA A 63 -15.22 17.88 13.21
CA ALA A 63 -14.37 18.68 12.33
C ALA A 63 -13.46 17.81 11.47
N ALA A 64 -12.80 16.81 12.06
CA ALA A 64 -11.94 15.87 11.36
C ALA A 64 -12.70 15.02 10.33
N SER A 65 -13.94 14.61 10.66
CA SER A 65 -14.81 13.89 9.72
C SER A 65 -15.14 14.73 8.49
N ALA A 66 -15.39 16.04 8.65
CA ALA A 66 -15.62 16.94 7.52
C ALA A 66 -14.38 17.04 6.62
N VAL A 67 -13.19 17.16 7.20
CA VAL A 67 -11.92 17.18 6.46
C VAL A 67 -11.69 15.87 5.72
N ALA A 68 -11.89 14.73 6.38
CA ALA A 68 -11.70 13.42 5.77
C ALA A 68 -12.68 13.17 4.60
N ARG A 69 -13.93 13.61 4.72
CA ARG A 69 -14.90 13.54 3.62
C ARG A 69 -14.49 14.39 2.43
N ALA A 70 -14.13 15.65 2.66
CA ALA A 70 -13.69 16.54 1.58
C ALA A 70 -12.41 16.03 0.88
N TRP A 71 -11.49 15.44 1.65
CA TRP A 71 -10.29 14.80 1.11
C TRP A 71 -10.61 13.58 0.25
N ARG A 72 -11.56 12.76 0.69
CA ARG A 72 -12.06 11.61 -0.07
C ARG A 72 -12.80 12.02 -1.35
N GLU A 73 -13.58 13.09 -1.30
CA GLU A 73 -14.27 13.66 -2.49
C GLU A 73 -13.27 14.21 -3.52
N ALA A 74 -12.07 14.59 -3.08
CA ALA A 74 -10.95 14.95 -3.95
C ALA A 74 -10.21 13.72 -4.56
N GLY A 75 -10.67 12.49 -4.27
CA GLY A 75 -10.14 11.24 -4.84
C GLY A 75 -9.06 10.57 -4.00
N ASN A 76 -8.80 11.03 -2.77
CA ASN A 76 -7.75 10.48 -1.93
C ASN A 76 -8.29 9.56 -0.83
N PRO A 77 -7.51 8.57 -0.36
CA PRO A 77 -7.88 7.77 0.80
C PRO A 77 -7.92 8.63 2.07
N PRO A 78 -8.79 8.31 3.06
CA PRO A 78 -8.77 8.99 4.35
C PRO A 78 -7.38 8.95 4.97
N PRO A 79 -6.91 10.05 5.62
CA PRO A 79 -5.62 10.06 6.28
C PRO A 79 -5.54 8.97 7.37
N MET A 80 -4.42 8.26 7.42
CA MET A 80 -4.12 7.37 8.53
C MET A 80 -3.90 8.22 9.77
N THR A 81 -4.74 8.07 10.79
CA THR A 81 -4.68 8.89 12.00
C THR A 81 -4.33 8.03 13.20
N MET A 82 -3.28 8.37 13.91
CA MET A 82 -2.76 7.68 15.10
C MET A 82 -2.34 8.69 16.17
N SER A 83 -2.31 8.27 17.43
CA SER A 83 -1.58 9.01 18.44
C SER A 83 -0.06 8.80 18.27
N LEU A 84 0.75 9.73 18.80
CA LEU A 84 2.21 9.55 18.83
C LEU A 84 2.63 8.28 19.60
N GLU A 85 1.86 7.89 20.60
CA GLU A 85 2.11 6.66 21.36
C GLU A 85 1.83 5.42 20.50
N GLU A 86 0.69 5.36 19.81
CA GLU A 86 0.36 4.26 18.89
C GLU A 86 1.41 4.17 17.78
N TRP A 87 1.81 5.30 17.18
CA TRP A 87 2.85 5.34 16.17
C TRP A 87 4.17 4.74 16.66
N ARG A 88 4.61 5.07 17.88
CA ARG A 88 5.86 4.53 18.44
C ARG A 88 5.82 3.04 18.76
N ARG A 89 4.62 2.47 18.96
CA ARG A 89 4.43 1.10 19.44
C ARG A 89 3.98 0.10 18.39
N SER A 90 3.64 0.55 17.17
CA SER A 90 2.99 -0.31 16.17
C SER A 90 3.86 -0.66 14.97
N SER A 91 5.16 -0.38 15.02
CA SER A 91 6.06 -0.70 13.91
C SER A 91 6.24 -2.21 13.66
N ASP A 92 6.03 -3.03 14.69
CA ASP A 92 5.99 -4.48 14.65
C ASP A 92 4.68 -5.05 14.09
N ILE A 93 3.57 -4.29 14.23
CA ILE A 93 2.23 -4.70 13.76
C ILE A 93 2.03 -4.36 12.28
N PHE A 94 2.57 -3.22 11.82
CA PHE A 94 2.42 -2.71 10.46
C PHE A 94 3.77 -2.47 9.76
N PRO A 95 4.72 -3.45 9.80
CA PRO A 95 6.08 -3.24 9.32
C PRO A 95 6.18 -2.85 7.84
N MET A 96 5.25 -3.28 6.97
CA MET A 96 5.23 -2.90 5.56
C MET A 96 4.94 -1.41 5.37
N GLU A 97 3.93 -0.90 6.07
CA GLU A 97 3.53 0.51 6.04
C GLU A 97 4.62 1.39 6.63
N TYR A 98 5.18 0.99 7.77
CA TYR A 98 6.29 1.72 8.41
C TYR A 98 7.53 1.76 7.51
N ALA A 99 7.92 0.64 6.89
CA ALA A 99 9.03 0.60 5.96
C ALA A 99 8.83 1.55 4.76
N ASP A 100 7.60 1.62 4.22
CA ASP A 100 7.28 2.54 3.12
C ASP A 100 7.34 4.01 3.58
N ILE A 101 6.79 4.32 4.76
CA ILE A 101 6.80 5.67 5.34
C ILE A 101 8.24 6.11 5.64
N LEU A 102 9.06 5.26 6.27
CA LEU A 102 10.45 5.58 6.58
C LEU A 102 11.31 5.81 5.34
N GLU A 103 11.05 5.08 4.25
CA GLU A 103 11.80 5.20 3.01
C GLU A 103 11.37 6.42 2.17
N ARG A 104 10.06 6.69 2.11
CA ARG A 104 9.48 7.70 1.20
C ARG A 104 8.48 8.55 1.94
N ASN A 105 8.97 9.63 2.51
CA ASN A 105 8.15 10.57 3.27
C ASN A 105 8.51 12.03 2.97
N ARG A 106 7.56 12.93 3.27
CA ARG A 106 7.73 14.36 3.34
C ARG A 106 6.88 14.90 4.47
N VAL A 107 7.53 15.50 5.47
CA VAL A 107 6.83 16.15 6.58
C VAL A 107 6.17 17.43 6.04
N LEU A 108 4.85 17.52 6.21
CA LEU A 108 4.04 18.68 5.81
C LEU A 108 3.78 19.62 6.98
N HIS A 109 3.78 19.10 8.22
CA HIS A 109 3.58 19.89 9.44
C HIS A 109 4.20 19.17 10.64
N GLY A 110 4.70 19.95 11.60
CA GLY A 110 5.29 19.47 12.86
C GLY A 110 6.70 18.90 12.69
N ASP A 111 7.18 18.22 13.73
CA ASP A 111 8.49 17.59 13.72
C ASP A 111 8.47 16.22 13.05
N PRO A 112 9.59 15.77 12.43
CA PRO A 112 9.73 14.43 11.86
C PRO A 112 9.53 13.36 12.94
N PRO A 113 8.50 12.48 12.84
CA PRO A 113 8.17 11.55 13.91
C PRO A 113 8.90 10.20 13.81
N PHE A 114 10.10 10.17 13.25
CA PHE A 114 10.77 8.92 12.87
C PHE A 114 11.81 8.43 13.88
N THR A 115 12.19 9.26 14.85
CA THR A 115 13.21 8.90 15.85
C THR A 115 12.77 7.70 16.70
N GLY A 116 13.61 6.67 16.75
CA GLY A 116 13.36 5.46 17.52
C GLY A 116 12.39 4.46 16.85
N ILE A 117 11.89 4.76 15.64
CA ILE A 117 11.08 3.82 14.87
C ILE A 117 12.01 2.88 14.09
N THR A 118 11.82 1.59 14.29
CA THR A 118 12.57 0.54 13.57
C THR A 118 11.60 -0.52 13.06
N VAL A 119 11.91 -1.07 11.90
CA VAL A 119 11.21 -2.23 11.32
C VAL A 119 12.18 -3.39 11.29
N THR A 120 11.82 -4.49 11.94
CA THR A 120 12.65 -5.70 11.87
C THR A 120 12.32 -6.54 10.64
N LEU A 121 13.32 -7.26 10.11
CA LEU A 121 13.08 -8.16 8.97
C LEU A 121 12.16 -9.33 9.36
N SER A 122 12.17 -9.72 10.64
CA SER A 122 11.29 -10.77 11.17
C SER A 122 9.82 -10.35 11.09
N ASP A 123 9.50 -9.13 11.57
CA ASP A 123 8.12 -8.62 11.56
C ASP A 123 7.65 -8.39 10.12
N LEU A 124 8.53 -7.81 9.27
CA LEU A 124 8.24 -7.60 7.86
C LEU A 124 7.95 -8.92 7.13
N ARG A 125 8.75 -9.97 7.38
CA ARG A 125 8.52 -11.30 6.83
C ARG A 125 7.18 -11.88 7.27
N LEU A 126 6.86 -11.80 8.57
CA LEU A 126 5.63 -12.36 9.12
C LEU A 126 4.39 -11.68 8.52
N GLN A 127 4.38 -10.35 8.43
CA GLN A 127 3.28 -9.62 7.80
C GLN A 127 3.16 -9.97 6.31
N LEU A 128 4.28 -10.04 5.59
CA LEU A 128 4.30 -10.44 4.17
C LEU A 128 3.71 -11.83 3.96
N GLU A 129 4.12 -12.81 4.75
CA GLU A 129 3.61 -14.18 4.68
C GLU A 129 2.09 -14.21 4.89
N GLN A 130 1.58 -13.52 5.91
CA GLN A 130 0.15 -13.40 6.20
C GLN A 130 -0.60 -12.73 5.04
N GLN A 131 -0.09 -11.62 4.51
CA GLN A 131 -0.75 -10.87 3.45
C GLN A 131 -0.74 -11.63 2.12
N VAL A 132 0.37 -12.28 1.76
CA VAL A 132 0.47 -13.09 0.53
C VAL A 132 -0.46 -14.29 0.60
N MET A 133 -0.50 -15.01 1.74
CA MET A 133 -1.42 -16.13 1.93
C MET A 133 -2.88 -15.66 1.85
N GLY A 134 -3.24 -14.55 2.50
CA GLY A 134 -4.58 -13.98 2.43
C GLY A 134 -5.00 -13.63 0.99
N LYS A 135 -4.08 -13.04 0.21
CA LYS A 135 -4.33 -12.73 -1.21
C LYS A 135 -4.43 -13.97 -2.08
N LEU A 136 -3.62 -14.98 -1.82
CA LEU A 136 -3.72 -16.27 -2.51
C LEU A 136 -5.10 -16.90 -2.32
N LEU A 137 -5.62 -16.94 -1.09
CA LEU A 137 -6.94 -17.47 -0.80
C LEU A 137 -8.05 -16.67 -1.49
N GLN A 138 -7.99 -15.32 -1.47
CA GLN A 138 -8.94 -14.47 -2.18
C GLN A 138 -8.91 -14.70 -3.70
N LEU A 139 -7.72 -14.85 -4.29
CA LEU A 139 -7.56 -15.10 -5.73
C LEU A 139 -8.11 -16.49 -6.12
N ARG A 140 -7.86 -17.52 -5.32
CA ARG A 140 -8.44 -18.86 -5.55
C ARG A 140 -9.97 -18.83 -5.52
N GLN A 141 -10.56 -18.13 -4.53
CA GLN A 141 -12.00 -17.95 -4.46
C GLN A 141 -12.54 -17.18 -5.66
N GLY A 142 -11.88 -16.08 -6.04
CA GLY A 142 -12.24 -15.29 -7.21
C GLY A 142 -12.12 -16.08 -8.51
N ALA A 143 -11.08 -16.91 -8.67
CA ALA A 143 -10.91 -17.79 -9.83
C ALA A 143 -12.02 -18.84 -9.93
N LEU A 144 -12.44 -19.46 -8.82
CA LEU A 144 -13.58 -20.37 -8.79
C LEU A 144 -14.88 -19.68 -9.21
N LEU A 145 -15.12 -18.45 -8.74
CA LEU A 145 -16.31 -17.67 -9.13
C LEU A 145 -16.27 -17.18 -10.57
N ALA A 146 -15.08 -16.86 -11.10
CA ALA A 146 -14.91 -16.46 -12.49
C ALA A 146 -15.12 -17.63 -13.47
N GLY A 147 -14.78 -18.86 -13.06
CA GLY A 147 -14.88 -20.05 -13.89
C GLY A 147 -14.15 -19.86 -15.22
N THR A 148 -14.84 -20.07 -16.35
CA THR A 148 -14.31 -19.90 -17.71
C THR A 148 -14.63 -18.52 -18.33
N ASP A 149 -15.25 -17.61 -17.58
CA ASP A 149 -15.58 -16.26 -18.05
C ASP A 149 -14.33 -15.38 -18.14
N ALA A 150 -13.84 -15.17 -19.35
CA ALA A 150 -12.62 -14.40 -19.63
C ALA A 150 -12.69 -12.96 -19.13
N LYS A 151 -13.89 -12.34 -19.13
CA LYS A 151 -14.07 -10.97 -18.61
C LYS A 151 -13.86 -10.93 -17.11
N ARG A 152 -14.52 -11.82 -16.35
CA ARG A 152 -14.36 -11.92 -14.90
C ARG A 152 -12.92 -12.28 -14.52
N GLN A 153 -12.27 -13.18 -15.27
CA GLN A 153 -10.86 -13.52 -15.06
C GLN A 153 -9.94 -12.31 -15.22
N SER A 154 -10.12 -11.52 -16.30
CA SER A 154 -9.33 -10.30 -16.54
C SER A 154 -9.58 -9.21 -15.50
N GLU A 155 -10.83 -9.03 -15.07
CA GLU A 155 -11.21 -8.09 -14.01
C GLU A 155 -10.57 -8.48 -12.66
N LEU A 156 -10.56 -9.77 -12.32
CA LEU A 156 -9.92 -10.29 -11.11
C LEU A 156 -8.41 -10.00 -11.08
N VAL A 157 -7.72 -10.29 -12.19
CA VAL A 157 -6.28 -9.99 -12.35
C VAL A 157 -6.03 -8.50 -12.20
N ALA A 158 -6.80 -7.66 -12.90
CA ALA A 158 -6.65 -6.20 -12.85
C ALA A 158 -6.87 -5.63 -11.44
N ALA A 159 -7.94 -6.07 -10.75
CA ALA A 159 -8.28 -5.61 -9.40
C ALA A 159 -7.23 -6.02 -8.35
N SER A 160 -6.55 -7.15 -8.54
CA SER A 160 -5.55 -7.65 -7.59
C SER A 160 -4.15 -7.03 -7.78
N LEU A 161 -3.84 -6.50 -8.97
CA LEU A 161 -2.48 -6.13 -9.36
C LEU A 161 -1.84 -5.08 -8.44
N SER A 162 -2.56 -4.02 -8.09
CA SER A 162 -2.01 -2.94 -7.26
C SER A 162 -1.55 -3.45 -5.90
N THR A 163 -2.36 -4.28 -5.25
CA THR A 163 -2.00 -4.91 -3.97
C THR A 163 -0.77 -5.81 -4.12
N MET A 164 -0.72 -6.63 -5.19
CA MET A 164 0.44 -7.49 -5.42
C MET A 164 1.72 -6.69 -5.64
N MET A 165 1.65 -5.54 -6.32
CA MET A 165 2.82 -4.66 -6.48
C MET A 165 3.29 -4.07 -5.14
N VAL A 166 2.39 -3.77 -4.20
CA VAL A 166 2.76 -3.35 -2.83
C VAL A 166 3.49 -4.49 -2.11
N LEU A 167 2.96 -5.72 -2.16
CA LEU A 167 3.58 -6.90 -1.56
C LEU A 167 4.97 -7.18 -2.18
N PHE A 168 5.09 -7.08 -3.49
CA PHE A 168 6.37 -7.29 -4.19
C PHE A 168 7.43 -6.26 -3.77
N ARG A 169 7.05 -4.99 -3.60
CA ARG A 169 7.98 -3.97 -3.07
C ARG A 169 8.42 -4.29 -1.66
N ALA A 170 7.53 -4.81 -0.81
CA ALA A 170 7.89 -5.23 0.53
C ALA A 170 8.81 -6.46 0.53
N VAL A 171 8.66 -7.40 -0.43
CA VAL A 171 9.63 -8.49 -0.64
C VAL A 171 11.00 -7.96 -0.97
N LEU A 172 11.13 -6.97 -1.84
CA LEU A 172 12.42 -6.35 -2.16
C LEU A 172 13.06 -5.71 -0.91
N ARG A 173 12.27 -5.01 -0.09
CA ARG A 173 12.75 -4.45 1.19
C ARG A 173 13.22 -5.54 2.17
N LEU A 174 12.53 -6.68 2.20
CA LEU A 174 12.95 -7.83 2.99
C LEU A 174 14.37 -8.31 2.61
N HIS A 175 14.76 -8.10 1.34
CA HIS A 175 16.12 -8.38 0.83
C HIS A 175 17.07 -7.17 0.93
N GLY A 176 16.68 -6.10 1.59
CA GLY A 176 17.49 -4.87 1.65
C GLY A 176 17.60 -4.13 0.33
N GLU A 177 16.75 -4.45 -0.66
CA GLU A 177 16.74 -3.82 -1.96
C GLU A 177 15.74 -2.65 -1.99
N ARG A 178 16.14 -1.53 -2.60
CA ARG A 178 15.24 -0.43 -2.86
C ARG A 178 14.29 -0.79 -4.01
N PRO A 179 12.95 -0.77 -3.80
CA PRO A 179 12.00 -1.13 -4.85
C PRO A 179 12.08 -0.17 -6.05
N PRO A 180 12.11 -0.70 -7.29
CA PRO A 180 11.97 0.14 -8.49
C PRO A 180 10.60 0.83 -8.53
N ALA A 181 10.53 2.00 -9.18
CA ALA A 181 9.26 2.68 -9.47
C ALA A 181 8.40 1.87 -10.48
N ASP A 182 9.05 1.23 -11.46
CA ASP A 182 8.36 0.46 -12.49
C ASP A 182 7.88 -0.92 -12.00
N ASN A 183 6.59 -1.22 -12.25
CA ASN A 183 5.96 -2.48 -11.86
C ASN A 183 6.52 -3.69 -12.61
N VAL A 184 6.97 -3.52 -13.87
CA VAL A 184 7.57 -4.61 -14.67
C VAL A 184 8.90 -5.02 -14.05
N ALA A 185 9.75 -4.03 -13.74
CA ALA A 185 11.04 -4.28 -13.07
C ALA A 185 10.84 -4.92 -11.69
N THR A 186 9.86 -4.43 -10.92
CA THR A 186 9.49 -4.98 -9.60
C THR A 186 9.09 -6.47 -9.71
N ALA A 187 8.14 -6.80 -10.60
CA ALA A 187 7.67 -8.18 -10.78
C ALA A 187 8.78 -9.12 -11.27
N THR A 188 9.61 -8.65 -12.22
CA THR A 188 10.75 -9.41 -12.74
C THR A 188 11.77 -9.72 -11.64
N ARG A 189 12.11 -8.73 -10.80
CA ARG A 189 13.09 -8.93 -9.72
C ARG A 189 12.57 -9.89 -8.65
N VAL A 190 11.30 -9.75 -8.23
CA VAL A 190 10.70 -10.67 -7.26
C VAL A 190 10.58 -12.08 -7.83
N GLY A 191 10.21 -12.22 -9.10
CA GLY A 191 10.20 -13.51 -9.78
C GLY A 191 11.55 -14.21 -9.74
N ALA A 192 12.64 -13.47 -9.96
CA ALA A 192 14.00 -14.00 -9.88
C ALA A 192 14.38 -14.43 -8.44
N LEU A 193 13.95 -13.69 -7.41
CA LEU A 193 14.21 -14.00 -6.01
C LEU A 193 13.41 -15.23 -5.54
N ALA A 194 12.11 -15.27 -5.84
CA ALA A 194 11.21 -16.31 -5.36
C ALA A 194 11.08 -17.52 -6.30
N GLY A 195 11.75 -17.50 -7.46
CA GLY A 195 11.81 -18.62 -8.41
C GLY A 195 10.52 -18.85 -9.20
N PHE A 196 9.72 -17.81 -9.48
CA PHE A 196 8.53 -17.91 -10.31
C PHE A 196 8.67 -17.15 -11.64
N ASP A 197 7.87 -17.56 -12.65
CA ASP A 197 7.78 -16.85 -13.92
C ASP A 197 7.00 -15.52 -13.75
N PRO A 198 7.62 -14.35 -13.99
CA PRO A 198 6.95 -13.06 -13.87
C PRO A 198 5.99 -12.75 -15.04
N ALA A 199 6.00 -13.50 -16.14
CA ALA A 199 5.24 -13.21 -17.35
C ALA A 199 3.74 -12.93 -17.10
N PRO A 200 3.00 -13.65 -16.23
CA PRO A 200 1.62 -13.35 -15.92
C PRO A 200 1.41 -11.94 -15.34
N PHE A 201 2.33 -11.48 -14.47
CA PHE A 201 2.29 -10.12 -13.92
C PHE A 201 2.61 -9.06 -14.96
N LEU A 202 3.57 -9.31 -15.84
CA LEU A 202 3.91 -8.41 -16.95
C LEU A 202 2.69 -8.23 -17.88
N ARG A 203 1.98 -9.31 -18.17
CA ARG A 203 0.73 -9.26 -18.96
C ARG A 203 -0.37 -8.47 -18.22
N ALA A 204 -0.52 -8.67 -16.91
CA ALA A 204 -1.45 -7.92 -16.07
C ALA A 204 -1.12 -6.41 -16.07
N VAL A 205 0.14 -6.04 -15.94
CA VAL A 205 0.60 -4.63 -16.01
C VAL A 205 0.23 -3.98 -17.34
N ARG A 206 0.51 -4.65 -18.46
CA ARG A 206 0.15 -4.14 -19.80
C ARG A 206 -1.36 -3.98 -19.97
N HIS A 207 -2.14 -4.95 -19.43
CA HIS A 207 -3.60 -4.87 -19.45
C HIS A 207 -4.12 -3.66 -18.70
N VAL A 208 -3.67 -3.43 -17.47
CA VAL A 208 -4.08 -2.30 -16.63
C VAL A 208 -3.64 -0.96 -17.22
N ARG A 209 -2.48 -0.92 -17.89
CA ARG A 209 -2.01 0.28 -18.62
C ARG A 209 -2.81 0.54 -19.91
N GLY A 210 -3.65 -0.40 -20.35
CA GLY A 210 -4.39 -0.29 -21.61
C GLY A 210 -3.57 -0.58 -22.86
N GLU A 211 -2.33 -1.07 -22.71
CA GLU A 211 -1.41 -1.39 -23.81
C GLU A 211 -1.82 -2.67 -24.56
N ALA A 212 -2.39 -3.65 -23.82
CA ALA A 212 -2.85 -4.90 -24.43
C ALA A 212 -3.94 -5.53 -23.54
N LYS A 213 -5.14 -5.73 -24.09
CA LYS A 213 -6.26 -6.34 -23.34
C LYS A 213 -6.05 -7.86 -23.17
N LEU A 214 -6.38 -8.35 -21.95
CA LEU A 214 -6.54 -9.79 -21.72
C LEU A 214 -7.93 -10.21 -22.18
N SER A 215 -8.00 -11.14 -23.12
CA SER A 215 -9.28 -11.61 -23.70
C SER A 215 -9.23 -13.08 -24.05
N GLY A 216 -10.41 -13.70 -24.20
CA GLY A 216 -10.54 -15.10 -24.61
C GLY A 216 -9.74 -16.06 -23.70
N THR A 217 -9.12 -17.06 -24.31
CA THR A 217 -8.35 -18.09 -23.59
C THR A 217 -7.10 -17.55 -22.88
N GLU A 218 -6.58 -16.42 -23.30
CA GLU A 218 -5.41 -15.78 -22.67
C GLU A 218 -5.70 -15.35 -21.22
N ALA A 219 -6.91 -14.86 -20.93
CA ALA A 219 -7.27 -14.42 -19.58
C ALA A 219 -7.16 -15.56 -18.56
N GLY A 220 -7.65 -16.77 -18.93
CA GLY A 220 -7.54 -17.95 -18.08
C GLY A 220 -6.10 -18.40 -17.86
N ALA A 221 -5.29 -18.42 -18.94
CA ALA A 221 -3.88 -18.79 -18.85
C ALA A 221 -3.09 -17.81 -17.96
N VAL A 222 -3.33 -16.51 -18.11
CA VAL A 222 -2.68 -15.47 -17.28
C VAL A 222 -3.13 -15.60 -15.82
N LEU A 223 -4.43 -15.78 -15.54
CA LEU A 223 -4.92 -15.96 -14.17
C LEU A 223 -4.31 -17.21 -13.53
N GLY A 224 -4.25 -18.33 -14.26
CA GLY A 224 -3.62 -19.56 -13.76
C GLY A 224 -2.16 -19.39 -13.40
N GLY A 225 -1.37 -18.80 -14.29
CA GLY A 225 0.05 -18.48 -14.04
C GLY A 225 0.25 -17.48 -12.92
N TYR A 226 -0.64 -16.49 -12.81
CA TYR A 226 -0.65 -15.48 -11.74
C TYR A 226 -0.86 -16.13 -10.36
N VAL A 227 -1.85 -17.01 -10.22
CA VAL A 227 -2.11 -17.76 -8.99
C VAL A 227 -0.92 -18.66 -8.64
N ALA A 228 -0.38 -19.42 -9.62
CA ALA A 228 0.77 -20.30 -9.42
C ALA A 228 2.02 -19.54 -8.93
N ALA A 229 2.26 -18.35 -9.48
CA ALA A 229 3.37 -17.50 -9.06
C ALA A 229 3.20 -17.01 -7.60
N ILE A 230 1.98 -16.66 -7.18
CA ILE A 230 1.70 -16.28 -5.78
C ILE A 230 1.82 -17.48 -4.83
N GLU A 231 1.43 -18.67 -5.26
CA GLU A 231 1.69 -19.91 -4.50
C GLU A 231 3.19 -20.15 -4.29
N GLN A 232 3.99 -19.91 -5.33
CA GLN A 232 5.45 -20.04 -5.23
C GLN A 232 6.02 -18.97 -4.29
N LEU A 233 5.56 -17.72 -4.39
CA LEU A 233 5.96 -16.65 -3.47
C LEU A 233 5.58 -16.98 -2.01
N SER A 234 4.39 -17.53 -1.77
CA SER A 234 3.97 -17.94 -0.42
C SER A 234 4.90 -18.98 0.17
N ARG A 235 5.25 -20.03 -0.61
CA ARG A 235 6.24 -21.05 -0.19
C ARG A 235 7.62 -20.46 0.06
N TYR A 236 8.03 -19.52 -0.77
CA TYR A 236 9.32 -18.83 -0.61
C TYR A 236 9.38 -18.04 0.70
N LEU A 237 8.34 -17.29 1.04
CA LEU A 237 8.28 -16.50 2.28
C LEU A 237 8.21 -17.39 3.54
N ASP A 238 7.49 -18.51 3.49
CA ASP A 238 7.44 -19.51 4.58
C ASP A 238 8.83 -20.06 4.91
N GLN A 239 9.66 -20.28 3.90
CA GLN A 239 11.02 -20.81 4.04
C GLN A 239 12.09 -19.74 4.22
N TYR A 240 11.73 -18.46 4.09
CA TYR A 240 12.71 -17.37 4.18
C TYR A 240 13.21 -17.22 5.61
N THR A 241 14.53 -17.30 5.75
CA THR A 241 15.24 -16.97 6.99
C THR A 241 16.01 -15.67 6.78
N ALA A 242 15.77 -14.69 7.64
CA ALA A 242 16.57 -13.45 7.61
C ALA A 242 18.03 -13.77 7.90
N PRO A 243 18.97 -13.12 7.21
CA PRO A 243 20.41 -13.29 7.44
C PRO A 243 20.85 -12.82 8.82
#